data_bea2cc0ef3e7baec5c3c9be03d0b20da
#
_entry.id   bea2cc0ef3e7baec5c3c9be03d0b20da
#
_cell.length_a   1.000
_cell.length_b   1.000
_cell.length_c   1.000
_cell.angle_alpha   90.00
_cell.angle_beta   90.00
_cell.angle_gamma   90.00
#
_symmetry.space_group_name_H-M   'P 1'
#
loop_
_entity.id
_entity.type
_entity.pdbx_description
1 polymer ?
#
loop_
_entity_poly.entity_id
_entity_poly.type
_entity_poly.pdbx_seq_one_letter_code
_entity_poly.pdbx_strand_id
1 'polypeptide(L)'
;MRTIQHLVIPGGAIYGLSYYGSLKYLCQNNAFQMHNIKTIHSTSVGSIISTILALKFEWSEMDNYFINRPWHEVFKFSLCSIVKCFKNNGFFDISTIKDIFLPLFSAKDIPIDITMKEFYEATGVELHFFTIDVSNFSLVDINYESYPEWTVVESVYASSCAPVLFQPFKKNGSWYTDGGILANCPIKQLCESKINPKLDEIISITTEDRVGDTNKTYDKYNLLQYVFDLLSKIVNKIQPTYTPDKEFSRYEVIISQSLIPVYDVFSIVNSPQQRKILIDHGAELSRDCCSKILERNIDIIDSIV
;
A
#
# COMPACT_ATOMS: atom_id res chain seq x y z
N MET A 1 -25.37 -11.80 8.74
CA MET A 1 -24.29 -10.82 8.97
C MET A 1 -23.69 -10.46 7.61
N ARG A 2 -23.58 -9.17 7.30
CA ARG A 2 -22.79 -8.77 6.13
C ARG A 2 -21.32 -8.71 6.56
N THR A 3 -20.48 -9.46 5.90
CA THR A 3 -19.07 -9.57 6.23
C THR A 3 -18.26 -8.64 5.32
N ILE A 4 -17.23 -8.03 5.85
CA ILE A 4 -16.23 -7.31 5.05
C ILE A 4 -15.56 -8.29 4.10
N GLN A 5 -15.54 -7.95 2.82
CA GLN A 5 -15.01 -8.80 1.75
C GLN A 5 -13.96 -8.09 0.88
N HIS A 6 -13.87 -6.77 0.99
CA HIS A 6 -13.01 -5.96 0.13
C HIS A 6 -12.17 -5.01 0.98
N LEU A 7 -10.88 -4.92 0.67
CA LEU A 7 -9.96 -3.96 1.26
C LEU A 7 -9.45 -3.00 0.21
N VAL A 8 -9.27 -1.74 0.60
CA VAL A 8 -8.61 -0.73 -0.23
C VAL A 8 -7.44 -0.17 0.55
N ILE A 9 -6.22 -0.30 -0.01
CA ILE A 9 -4.97 0.07 0.65
C ILE A 9 -4.20 1.04 -0.23
N PRO A 10 -4.01 2.29 0.21
CA PRO A 10 -3.39 3.33 -0.59
C PRO A 10 -1.87 3.20 -0.69
N GLY A 11 -1.27 4.02 -1.57
CA GLY A 11 0.15 4.35 -1.54
C GLY A 11 0.48 5.25 -0.35
N GLY A 12 1.77 5.30 0.03
CA GLY A 12 2.19 6.14 1.17
C GLY A 12 3.56 5.78 1.76
N ALA A 13 4.42 5.15 0.99
CA ALA A 13 5.80 4.81 1.37
C ALA A 13 5.87 4.15 2.77
N ILE A 14 6.57 4.78 3.73
CA ILE A 14 6.78 4.23 5.08
C ILE A 14 5.49 4.10 5.90
N TYR A 15 4.42 4.84 5.55
CA TYR A 15 3.11 4.72 6.19
C TYR A 15 2.40 3.38 5.94
N GLY A 16 2.93 2.55 5.03
CA GLY A 16 2.52 1.15 4.92
C GLY A 16 2.58 0.39 6.25
N LEU A 17 3.48 0.78 7.17
CA LEU A 17 3.52 0.22 8.52
C LEU A 17 2.29 0.61 9.34
N SER A 18 1.79 1.84 9.19
CA SER A 18 0.53 2.25 9.84
C SER A 18 -0.67 1.55 9.21
N TYR A 19 -0.67 1.32 7.89
CA TYR A 19 -1.72 0.53 7.21
C TYR A 19 -1.77 -0.90 7.74
N TYR A 20 -0.60 -1.54 7.87
CA TYR A 20 -0.49 -2.84 8.50
C TYR A 20 -1.04 -2.84 9.94
N GLY A 21 -0.64 -1.86 10.75
CA GLY A 21 -1.11 -1.70 12.13
C GLY A 21 -2.63 -1.54 12.23
N SER A 22 -3.21 -0.76 11.32
CA SER A 22 -4.65 -0.57 11.20
C SER A 22 -5.39 -1.87 10.91
N LEU A 23 -4.96 -2.59 9.89
CA LEU A 23 -5.60 -3.83 9.46
C LEU A 23 -5.45 -4.94 10.49
N LYS A 24 -4.28 -5.02 11.14
CA LYS A 24 -4.06 -5.92 12.28
C LYS A 24 -5.04 -5.64 13.40
N TYR A 25 -5.15 -4.38 13.84
CA TYR A 25 -6.04 -3.98 14.93
C TYR A 25 -7.50 -4.33 14.62
N LEU A 26 -7.98 -3.97 13.42
CA LEU A 26 -9.34 -4.26 12.98
C LEU A 26 -9.63 -5.77 12.96
N CYS A 27 -8.71 -6.59 12.44
CA CYS A 27 -8.87 -8.04 12.39
C CYS A 27 -8.85 -8.67 13.79
N GLN A 28 -7.90 -8.27 14.65
CA GLN A 28 -7.79 -8.79 16.02
C GLN A 28 -8.98 -8.41 16.90
N ASN A 29 -9.67 -7.31 16.60
CA ASN A 29 -10.88 -6.88 17.28
C ASN A 29 -12.18 -7.32 16.58
N ASN A 30 -12.10 -8.30 15.68
CA ASN A 30 -13.24 -8.89 14.98
C ASN A 30 -14.06 -7.95 14.09
N ALA A 31 -13.48 -6.81 13.66
CA ALA A 31 -14.11 -5.95 12.68
C ALA A 31 -14.18 -6.63 11.29
N PHE A 32 -13.19 -7.46 10.97
CA PHE A 32 -13.20 -8.34 9.80
C PHE A 32 -12.35 -9.60 10.06
N GLN A 33 -12.43 -10.55 9.12
CA GLN A 33 -11.62 -11.77 9.16
C GLN A 33 -10.94 -11.97 7.80
N MET A 34 -9.63 -12.25 7.78
CA MET A 34 -8.87 -12.42 6.54
C MET A 34 -9.41 -13.51 5.60
N HIS A 35 -10.01 -14.57 6.16
CA HIS A 35 -10.60 -15.64 5.35
C HIS A 35 -11.86 -15.22 4.56
N ASN A 36 -12.49 -14.09 4.95
CA ASN A 36 -13.65 -13.53 4.23
C ASN A 36 -13.24 -12.54 3.12
N ILE A 37 -11.98 -12.12 3.10
CA ILE A 37 -11.50 -11.15 2.10
C ILE A 37 -11.39 -11.84 0.75
N LYS A 38 -12.10 -11.28 -0.23
CA LYS A 38 -12.12 -11.74 -1.61
C LYS A 38 -11.18 -10.93 -2.48
N THR A 39 -11.20 -9.60 -2.33
CA THR A 39 -10.38 -8.71 -3.16
C THR A 39 -9.64 -7.67 -2.34
N ILE A 40 -8.46 -7.27 -2.79
CA ILE A 40 -7.71 -6.15 -2.24
C ILE A 40 -7.27 -5.25 -3.40
N HIS A 41 -7.74 -4.01 -3.39
CA HIS A 41 -7.36 -2.97 -4.35
C HIS A 41 -6.29 -2.07 -3.72
N SER A 42 -5.15 -1.93 -4.38
CA SER A 42 -4.03 -1.27 -3.72
C SER A 42 -3.05 -0.60 -4.70
N THR A 43 -2.32 0.37 -4.18
CA THR A 43 -1.34 1.14 -4.93
C THR A 43 -0.03 1.25 -4.14
N SER A 44 1.12 1.18 -4.83
CA SER A 44 2.45 1.42 -4.25
C SER A 44 2.72 0.50 -3.04
N VAL A 45 3.12 1.05 -1.89
CA VAL A 45 3.32 0.27 -0.66
C VAL A 45 2.09 -0.55 -0.28
N GLY A 46 0.90 -0.09 -0.64
CA GLY A 46 -0.34 -0.85 -0.47
C GLY A 46 -0.29 -2.20 -1.18
N SER A 47 0.33 -2.29 -2.35
CA SER A 47 0.48 -3.57 -3.08
C SER A 47 1.43 -4.54 -2.36
N ILE A 48 2.46 -4.02 -1.69
CA ILE A 48 3.35 -4.83 -0.82
C ILE A 48 2.55 -5.40 0.36
N ILE A 49 1.81 -4.53 1.07
CA ILE A 49 0.99 -4.93 2.23
C ILE A 49 -0.08 -5.94 1.79
N SER A 50 -0.77 -5.70 0.68
CA SER A 50 -1.80 -6.59 0.13
C SER A 50 -1.28 -7.99 -0.15
N THR A 51 -0.11 -8.09 -0.78
CA THR A 51 0.54 -9.37 -1.07
C THR A 51 0.87 -10.12 0.23
N ILE A 52 1.42 -9.42 1.23
CA ILE A 52 1.75 -10.04 2.53
C ILE A 52 0.50 -10.51 3.27
N LEU A 53 -0.58 -9.72 3.25
CA LEU A 53 -1.85 -10.10 3.87
C LEU A 53 -2.49 -11.33 3.20
N ALA A 54 -2.42 -11.41 1.87
CA ALA A 54 -2.95 -12.55 1.12
C ALA A 54 -2.26 -13.88 1.46
N LEU A 55 -1.02 -13.84 1.96
CA LEU A 55 -0.30 -15.03 2.44
C LEU A 55 -0.82 -15.58 3.77
N LYS A 56 -1.68 -14.83 4.46
CA LYS A 56 -2.37 -15.24 5.71
C LYS A 56 -1.41 -15.80 6.78
N PHE A 57 -0.31 -15.10 7.01
CA PHE A 57 0.56 -15.37 8.17
C PHE A 57 -0.13 -14.99 9.47
N GLU A 58 0.29 -15.61 10.57
CA GLU A 58 -0.11 -15.15 11.89
C GLU A 58 0.39 -13.73 12.17
N TRP A 59 -0.40 -12.94 12.89
CA TRP A 59 -0.05 -11.54 13.17
C TRP A 59 1.28 -11.38 13.91
N SER A 60 1.63 -12.34 14.76
CA SER A 60 2.92 -12.37 15.47
C SER A 60 4.11 -12.59 14.53
N GLU A 61 3.95 -13.39 13.48
CA GLU A 61 4.96 -13.61 12.46
C GLU A 61 5.17 -12.35 11.62
N MET A 62 4.06 -11.71 11.22
CA MET A 62 4.10 -10.44 10.50
C MET A 62 4.71 -9.31 11.35
N ASP A 63 4.39 -9.23 12.65
CA ASP A 63 5.03 -8.27 13.57
C ASP A 63 6.54 -8.47 13.60
N ASN A 64 6.99 -9.71 13.74
CA ASN A 64 8.42 -10.03 13.74
C ASN A 64 9.07 -9.63 12.42
N TYR A 65 8.40 -9.88 11.31
CA TYR A 65 8.85 -9.51 9.98
C TYR A 65 8.98 -7.98 9.82
N PHE A 66 7.94 -7.22 10.13
CA PHE A 66 7.95 -5.77 9.93
C PHE A 66 8.84 -5.04 10.94
N ILE A 67 8.88 -5.49 12.20
CA ILE A 67 9.59 -4.80 13.28
C ILE A 67 11.07 -5.21 13.33
N ASN A 68 11.38 -6.50 13.29
CA ASN A 68 12.71 -7.00 13.65
C ASN A 68 13.61 -7.29 12.45
N ARG A 69 13.08 -7.37 11.24
CA ARG A 69 13.90 -7.56 10.06
C ARG A 69 14.92 -6.44 9.88
N PRO A 70 16.16 -6.75 9.46
CA PRO A 70 17.18 -5.75 9.16
C PRO A 70 16.91 -5.06 7.81
N TRP A 71 15.94 -4.15 7.79
CA TRP A 71 15.48 -3.48 6.58
C TRP A 71 16.58 -2.66 5.87
N HIS A 72 17.62 -2.24 6.59
CA HIS A 72 18.79 -1.59 6.01
C HIS A 72 19.58 -2.49 5.06
N GLU A 73 19.43 -3.81 5.16
CA GLU A 73 20.02 -4.76 4.21
C GLU A 73 19.19 -4.85 2.91
N VAL A 74 17.90 -4.53 2.96
CA VAL A 74 17.00 -4.45 1.81
C VAL A 74 17.14 -3.10 1.12
N PHE A 75 17.05 -2.01 1.90
CA PHE A 75 17.17 -0.65 1.41
C PHE A 75 18.60 -0.11 1.59
N LYS A 76 19.54 -0.68 0.82
CA LYS A 76 20.96 -0.29 0.90
C LYS A 76 21.20 1.06 0.25
N PHE A 77 21.60 2.03 1.05
CA PHE A 77 22.03 3.34 0.58
C PHE A 77 23.54 3.50 0.71
N SER A 78 24.19 3.88 -0.38
CA SER A 78 25.63 4.15 -0.41
C SER A 78 25.91 5.37 -1.31
N LEU A 79 27.07 5.98 -1.16
CA LEU A 79 27.49 7.05 -2.09
C LEU A 79 27.48 6.60 -3.55
N CYS A 80 27.80 5.34 -3.82
CA CYS A 80 27.70 4.76 -5.16
C CYS A 80 26.24 4.69 -5.66
N SER A 81 25.25 4.61 -4.77
CA SER A 81 23.83 4.58 -5.13
C SER A 81 23.39 5.91 -5.75
N ILE A 82 24.01 7.03 -5.33
CA ILE A 82 23.71 8.36 -5.92
C ILE A 82 24.11 8.39 -7.39
N VAL A 83 25.31 7.92 -7.71
CA VAL A 83 25.78 7.86 -9.12
C VAL A 83 24.93 6.89 -9.95
N LYS A 84 24.57 5.74 -9.38
CA LYS A 84 23.67 4.78 -10.02
C LYS A 84 22.27 5.37 -10.26
N CYS A 85 21.76 6.16 -9.34
CA CYS A 85 20.45 6.81 -9.47
C CYS A 85 20.39 7.69 -10.73
N PHE A 86 21.42 8.51 -10.98
CA PHE A 86 21.49 9.34 -12.19
C PHE A 86 21.61 8.53 -13.47
N LYS A 87 22.30 7.38 -13.42
CA LYS A 87 22.48 6.52 -14.59
C LYS A 87 21.24 5.68 -14.91
N ASN A 88 20.53 5.21 -13.89
CA ASN A 88 19.45 4.24 -14.00
C ASN A 88 18.07 4.85 -13.71
N ASN A 89 17.98 6.18 -13.50
CA ASN A 89 16.76 6.93 -13.20
C ASN A 89 16.04 6.52 -11.90
N GLY A 90 16.79 5.98 -10.93
CA GLY A 90 16.25 5.59 -9.62
C GLY A 90 17.28 4.87 -8.75
N PHE A 91 17.03 4.92 -7.42
CA PHE A 91 17.93 4.31 -6.44
C PHE A 91 17.78 2.79 -6.35
N PHE A 92 16.55 2.30 -6.36
CA PHE A 92 16.21 0.89 -6.14
C PHE A 92 15.68 0.27 -7.42
N ASP A 93 15.95 -1.00 -7.62
CA ASP A 93 15.43 -1.79 -8.72
C ASP A 93 14.52 -2.92 -8.22
N ILE A 94 14.04 -3.74 -9.13
CA ILE A 94 13.11 -4.84 -8.84
C ILE A 94 13.67 -5.86 -7.83
N SER A 95 15.01 -5.94 -7.67
CA SER A 95 15.61 -6.83 -6.68
C SER A 95 15.20 -6.46 -5.25
N THR A 96 14.96 -5.17 -4.99
CA THR A 96 14.45 -4.70 -3.70
C THR A 96 13.10 -5.34 -3.35
N ILE A 97 12.17 -5.41 -4.31
CA ILE A 97 10.87 -6.08 -4.11
C ILE A 97 11.04 -7.60 -3.96
N LYS A 98 11.96 -8.21 -4.72
CA LYS A 98 12.32 -9.62 -4.53
C LYS A 98 12.84 -9.88 -3.13
N ASP A 99 13.76 -9.05 -2.65
CA ASP A 99 14.30 -9.17 -1.31
C ASP A 99 13.22 -9.03 -0.23
N ILE A 100 12.20 -8.16 -0.44
CA ILE A 100 11.05 -8.06 0.45
C ILE A 100 10.29 -9.40 0.51
N PHE A 101 9.94 -10.00 -0.61
CA PHE A 101 9.06 -11.16 -0.62
C PHE A 101 9.76 -12.50 -0.40
N LEU A 102 11.03 -12.62 -0.76
CA LEU A 102 11.76 -13.90 -0.73
C LEU A 102 11.60 -14.68 0.59
N PRO A 103 11.81 -14.11 1.78
CA PRO A 103 11.66 -14.87 3.03
C PRO A 103 10.20 -15.27 3.31
N LEU A 104 9.23 -14.48 2.90
CA LEU A 104 7.81 -14.75 3.11
C LEU A 104 7.31 -15.84 2.16
N PHE A 105 7.68 -15.76 0.89
CA PHE A 105 7.32 -16.77 -0.10
C PHE A 105 7.98 -18.11 0.20
N SER A 106 9.27 -18.09 0.58
CA SER A 106 9.98 -19.31 1.00
C SER A 106 9.33 -19.96 2.22
N ALA A 107 8.84 -19.19 3.19
CA ALA A 107 8.15 -19.71 4.37
C ALA A 107 6.78 -20.35 4.05
N LYS A 108 6.23 -20.10 2.88
CA LYS A 108 4.96 -20.68 2.38
C LYS A 108 5.19 -21.65 1.21
N ASP A 109 6.42 -22.03 0.93
CA ASP A 109 6.80 -22.88 -0.22
C ASP A 109 6.30 -22.31 -1.58
N ILE A 110 6.25 -20.98 -1.69
CA ILE A 110 5.83 -20.26 -2.90
C ILE A 110 7.08 -19.81 -3.67
N PRO A 111 7.19 -20.11 -4.98
CA PRO A 111 8.30 -19.63 -5.80
C PRO A 111 8.27 -18.11 -5.96
N ILE A 112 9.45 -17.47 -5.98
CA ILE A 112 9.58 -16.01 -6.08
C ILE A 112 9.08 -15.44 -7.40
N ASP A 113 9.00 -16.25 -8.42
CA ASP A 113 8.53 -15.95 -9.78
C ASP A 113 7.08 -16.37 -10.02
N ILE A 114 6.33 -16.69 -8.94
CA ILE A 114 4.91 -17.01 -9.03
C ILE A 114 4.15 -15.93 -9.79
N THR A 115 3.31 -16.33 -10.74
CA THR A 115 2.48 -15.43 -11.53
C THR A 115 1.27 -14.91 -10.75
N MET A 116 0.64 -13.83 -11.21
CA MET A 116 -0.59 -13.29 -10.62
C MET A 116 -1.71 -14.32 -10.58
N LYS A 117 -1.82 -15.14 -11.65
CA LYS A 117 -2.83 -16.20 -11.74
C LYS A 117 -2.56 -17.32 -10.74
N GLU A 118 -1.34 -17.85 -10.71
CA GLU A 118 -0.95 -18.90 -9.75
C GLU A 118 -1.09 -18.43 -8.30
N PHE A 119 -0.74 -17.17 -8.02
CA PHE A 119 -0.89 -16.59 -6.68
C PHE A 119 -2.36 -16.48 -6.26
N TYR A 120 -3.25 -16.07 -7.17
CA TYR A 120 -4.69 -16.10 -6.92
C TYR A 120 -5.19 -17.53 -6.65
N GLU A 121 -4.77 -18.52 -7.45
CA GLU A 121 -5.12 -19.93 -7.26
C GLU A 121 -4.64 -20.48 -5.90
N ALA A 122 -3.45 -20.04 -5.44
CA ALA A 122 -2.86 -20.47 -4.17
C ALA A 122 -3.51 -19.79 -2.95
N THR A 123 -3.91 -18.53 -3.03
CA THR A 123 -4.37 -17.73 -1.88
C THR A 123 -5.87 -17.57 -1.81
N GLY A 124 -6.56 -17.63 -2.94
CA GLY A 124 -7.98 -17.34 -3.09
C GLY A 124 -8.32 -15.85 -2.93
N VAL A 125 -7.33 -14.95 -2.95
CA VAL A 125 -7.51 -13.52 -2.82
C VAL A 125 -7.16 -12.84 -4.14
N GLU A 126 -8.12 -12.14 -4.73
CA GLU A 126 -7.91 -11.36 -5.94
C GLU A 126 -7.21 -10.04 -5.60
N LEU A 127 -6.02 -9.85 -6.15
CA LEU A 127 -5.21 -8.65 -5.95
C LEU A 127 -5.29 -7.74 -7.19
N HIS A 128 -5.58 -6.47 -6.94
CA HIS A 128 -5.58 -5.40 -7.94
C HIS A 128 -4.49 -4.39 -7.59
N PHE A 129 -3.49 -4.26 -8.46
CA PHE A 129 -2.38 -3.35 -8.29
C PHE A 129 -2.43 -2.25 -9.35
N PHE A 130 -2.53 -1.01 -8.90
CA PHE A 130 -2.64 0.12 -9.81
C PHE A 130 -1.27 0.70 -10.13
N THR A 131 -1.01 0.87 -11.42
CA THR A 131 0.19 1.48 -12.00
C THR A 131 -0.17 2.42 -13.13
N ILE A 132 0.78 3.19 -13.64
CA ILE A 132 0.59 4.09 -14.78
C ILE A 132 1.46 3.63 -15.94
N ASP A 133 0.85 3.39 -17.11
CA ASP A 133 1.58 3.35 -18.36
C ASP A 133 2.00 4.77 -18.73
N VAL A 134 3.30 5.03 -18.67
CA VAL A 134 3.88 6.36 -18.90
C VAL A 134 3.70 6.81 -20.35
N SER A 135 3.64 5.86 -21.31
CA SER A 135 3.55 6.20 -22.73
C SER A 135 2.22 6.87 -23.08
N ASN A 136 1.14 6.43 -22.47
CA ASN A 136 -0.22 6.95 -22.68
C ASN A 136 -0.70 7.79 -21.48
N PHE A 137 0.07 7.85 -20.42
CA PHE A 137 -0.29 8.43 -19.13
C PHE A 137 -1.65 7.97 -18.63
N SER A 138 -1.86 6.65 -18.69
CA SER A 138 -3.12 6.00 -18.33
C SER A 138 -2.97 5.07 -17.14
N LEU A 139 -4.02 5.01 -16.31
CA LEU A 139 -4.09 4.08 -15.19
C LEU A 139 -4.27 2.65 -15.71
N VAL A 140 -3.51 1.72 -15.14
CA VAL A 140 -3.53 0.30 -15.45
C VAL A 140 -3.84 -0.48 -14.16
N ASP A 141 -4.81 -1.38 -14.23
CA ASP A 141 -5.15 -2.34 -13.18
C ASP A 141 -4.51 -3.69 -13.50
N ILE A 142 -3.47 -4.04 -12.73
CA ILE A 142 -2.79 -5.34 -12.83
C ILE A 142 -3.45 -6.31 -11.87
N ASN A 143 -4.10 -7.34 -12.43
CA ASN A 143 -4.76 -8.41 -11.68
C ASN A 143 -4.61 -9.74 -12.42
N TYR A 144 -5.06 -10.84 -11.81
CA TYR A 144 -4.89 -12.18 -12.35
C TYR A 144 -5.66 -12.43 -13.66
N GLU A 145 -6.72 -11.67 -13.97
CA GLU A 145 -7.46 -11.78 -15.23
C GLU A 145 -6.77 -11.00 -16.35
N SER A 146 -6.36 -9.76 -16.08
CA SER A 146 -5.82 -8.84 -17.08
C SER A 146 -4.34 -9.10 -17.37
N TYR A 147 -3.57 -9.53 -16.37
CA TYR A 147 -2.13 -9.77 -16.45
C TYR A 147 -1.73 -11.12 -15.82
N PRO A 148 -2.33 -12.25 -16.24
CA PRO A 148 -2.16 -13.56 -15.59
C PRO A 148 -0.70 -14.02 -15.51
N GLU A 149 0.10 -13.71 -16.53
CA GLU A 149 1.49 -14.16 -16.70
C GLU A 149 2.53 -13.22 -16.05
N TRP A 150 2.10 -12.08 -15.53
CA TRP A 150 3.04 -11.23 -14.79
C TRP A 150 3.31 -11.86 -13.43
N THR A 151 4.57 -11.84 -13.00
CA THR A 151 4.87 -12.29 -11.65
C THR A 151 4.34 -11.28 -10.62
N VAL A 152 4.03 -11.76 -9.42
CA VAL A 152 3.61 -10.89 -8.31
C VAL A 152 4.67 -9.81 -8.05
N VAL A 153 5.94 -10.18 -8.08
CA VAL A 153 7.07 -9.25 -7.90
C VAL A 153 7.07 -8.14 -8.95
N GLU A 154 6.87 -8.49 -10.23
CA GLU A 154 6.80 -7.49 -11.31
C GLU A 154 5.59 -6.57 -11.17
N SER A 155 4.45 -7.13 -10.79
CA SER A 155 3.20 -6.41 -10.62
C SER A 155 3.26 -5.42 -9.45
N VAL A 156 3.81 -5.85 -8.32
CA VAL A 156 4.07 -4.98 -7.16
C VAL A 156 5.12 -3.92 -7.51
N TYR A 157 6.18 -4.30 -8.22
CA TYR A 157 7.21 -3.34 -8.63
C TYR A 157 6.64 -2.26 -9.56
N ALA A 158 5.85 -2.64 -10.56
CA ALA A 158 5.18 -1.69 -11.45
C ALA A 158 4.28 -0.70 -10.69
N SER A 159 3.56 -1.19 -9.67
CA SER A 159 2.70 -0.36 -8.83
C SER A 159 3.47 0.56 -7.88
N SER A 160 4.71 0.19 -7.51
CA SER A 160 5.49 0.86 -6.45
C SER A 160 6.69 1.65 -6.97
N CYS A 161 6.95 1.66 -8.29
CA CYS A 161 8.14 2.32 -8.84
C CYS A 161 7.98 3.85 -8.92
N ALA A 162 7.90 4.48 -7.74
CA ALA A 162 7.84 5.92 -7.58
C ALA A 162 9.09 6.58 -8.19
N PRO A 163 8.93 7.64 -8.99
CA PRO A 163 10.04 8.32 -9.65
C PRO A 163 11.13 8.73 -8.65
N VAL A 164 12.38 8.63 -9.07
CA VAL A 164 13.59 8.91 -8.28
C VAL A 164 13.91 7.82 -7.25
N LEU A 165 12.92 7.30 -6.51
CA LEU A 165 13.17 6.21 -5.54
C LEU A 165 13.46 4.89 -6.24
N PHE A 166 12.61 4.52 -7.19
CA PHE A 166 12.76 3.30 -7.96
C PHE A 166 13.04 3.60 -9.43
N GLN A 167 13.77 2.70 -10.06
CA GLN A 167 13.99 2.74 -11.50
C GLN A 167 12.67 2.51 -12.23
N PRO A 168 12.39 3.21 -13.35
CA PRO A 168 11.19 2.96 -14.13
C PRO A 168 11.13 1.50 -14.60
N PHE A 169 9.96 0.91 -14.51
CA PHE A 169 9.76 -0.47 -14.94
C PHE A 169 9.41 -0.55 -16.43
N LYS A 170 10.14 -1.38 -17.17
CA LYS A 170 9.86 -1.61 -18.58
C LYS A 170 9.45 -3.05 -18.82
N LYS A 171 8.26 -3.27 -19.39
CA LYS A 171 7.78 -4.60 -19.78
C LYS A 171 6.88 -4.49 -21.01
N ASN A 172 7.00 -5.46 -21.94
CA ASN A 172 6.17 -5.56 -23.14
C ASN A 172 6.14 -4.27 -24.00
N GLY A 173 7.24 -3.54 -24.04
CA GLY A 173 7.34 -2.28 -24.82
C GLY A 173 6.84 -1.03 -24.10
N SER A 174 6.12 -1.14 -22.99
CA SER A 174 5.63 -0.02 -22.18
C SER A 174 6.54 0.28 -20.98
N TRP A 175 6.50 1.52 -20.53
CA TRP A 175 7.14 1.98 -19.30
C TRP A 175 6.07 2.22 -18.23
N TYR A 176 6.35 1.79 -17.02
CA TYR A 176 5.43 1.88 -15.88
C TYR A 176 6.03 2.71 -14.76
N THR A 177 5.16 3.42 -14.04
CA THR A 177 5.49 4.16 -12.82
C THR A 177 4.40 4.00 -11.78
N ASP A 178 4.69 4.42 -10.54
CA ASP A 178 3.80 4.31 -9.39
C ASP A 178 2.40 4.83 -9.69
N GLY A 179 1.39 4.01 -9.37
CA GLY A 179 -0.02 4.36 -9.59
C GLY A 179 -0.53 5.50 -8.72
N GLY A 180 0.19 5.83 -7.64
CA GLY A 180 -0.17 6.88 -6.70
C GLY A 180 -0.34 8.26 -7.30
N ILE A 181 0.17 8.51 -8.51
CA ILE A 181 -0.04 9.77 -9.21
C ILE A 181 -1.50 9.92 -9.68
N LEU A 182 -2.17 8.85 -10.15
CA LEU A 182 -3.53 8.89 -10.68
C LEU A 182 -4.58 8.25 -9.77
N ALA A 183 -4.21 7.23 -8.98
CA ALA A 183 -5.11 6.48 -8.11
C ALA A 183 -4.38 6.06 -6.82
N ASN A 184 -4.08 7.02 -5.94
CA ASN A 184 -3.39 6.70 -4.68
C ASN A 184 -4.23 5.81 -3.78
N CYS A 185 -5.53 6.13 -3.62
CA CYS A 185 -6.50 5.29 -2.94
C CYS A 185 -7.51 4.78 -3.98
N PRO A 186 -7.40 3.52 -4.45
CA PRO A 186 -8.17 3.02 -5.59
C PRO A 186 -9.59 2.57 -5.23
N ILE A 187 -10.30 3.29 -4.34
CA ILE A 187 -11.66 2.95 -3.94
C ILE A 187 -12.67 3.15 -5.05
N LYS A 188 -12.50 4.21 -5.85
CA LYS A 188 -13.34 4.48 -7.01
C LYS A 188 -13.24 3.32 -8.01
N GLN A 189 -12.02 2.83 -8.25
CA GLN A 189 -11.75 1.70 -9.14
C GLN A 189 -12.46 0.42 -8.67
N LEU A 190 -12.46 0.16 -7.36
CA LEU A 190 -13.22 -0.95 -6.79
C LEU A 190 -14.73 -0.77 -7.00
N CYS A 191 -15.28 0.39 -6.68
CA CYS A 191 -16.73 0.63 -6.78
C CYS A 191 -17.25 0.63 -8.22
N GLU A 192 -16.43 1.08 -9.18
CA GLU A 192 -16.77 1.09 -10.61
C GLU A 192 -16.40 -0.23 -11.33
N SER A 193 -15.78 -1.18 -10.63
CA SER A 193 -15.40 -2.48 -11.20
C SER A 193 -16.60 -3.39 -11.42
N LYS A 194 -16.37 -4.52 -12.10
CA LYS A 194 -17.36 -5.58 -12.26
C LYS A 194 -17.84 -6.17 -10.93
N ILE A 195 -17.05 -6.05 -9.88
CA ILE A 195 -17.35 -6.54 -8.53
C ILE A 195 -18.55 -5.80 -7.94
N ASN A 196 -18.64 -4.48 -8.18
CA ASN A 196 -19.71 -3.61 -7.70
C ASN A 196 -20.13 -3.91 -6.25
N PRO A 197 -19.21 -3.83 -5.27
CA PRO A 197 -19.45 -4.22 -3.89
C PRO A 197 -20.42 -3.27 -3.21
N LYS A 198 -21.08 -3.75 -2.15
CA LYS A 198 -21.82 -2.86 -1.27
C LYS A 198 -20.85 -2.08 -0.38
N LEU A 199 -21.17 -0.83 -0.10
CA LEU A 199 -20.31 0.06 0.68
C LEU A 199 -19.98 -0.49 2.09
N ASP A 200 -20.85 -1.33 2.60
CA ASP A 200 -20.74 -1.96 3.90
C ASP A 200 -19.97 -3.30 3.88
N GLU A 201 -19.45 -3.68 2.74
CA GLU A 201 -18.55 -4.83 2.54
C GLU A 201 -17.09 -4.38 2.36
N ILE A 202 -16.84 -3.06 2.39
CA ILE A 202 -15.54 -2.45 2.12
C ILE A 202 -14.95 -1.84 3.39
N ILE A 203 -13.68 -2.12 3.67
CA ILE A 203 -12.83 -1.28 4.51
C ILE A 203 -11.82 -0.57 3.61
N SER A 204 -11.74 0.75 3.72
CA SER A 204 -10.73 1.56 3.06
C SER A 204 -9.78 2.20 4.06
N ILE A 205 -8.49 2.22 3.71
CA ILE A 205 -7.53 3.12 4.33
C ILE A 205 -7.36 4.30 3.38
N THR A 206 -7.42 5.50 3.92
CA THR A 206 -7.16 6.72 3.17
C THR A 206 -6.06 7.51 3.85
N THR A 207 -5.48 8.43 3.11
CA THR A 207 -4.41 9.28 3.62
C THR A 207 -4.84 10.72 3.57
N GLU A 208 -4.62 11.43 4.68
CA GLU A 208 -4.81 12.86 4.76
C GLU A 208 -3.45 13.53 5.00
N ASP A 209 -3.05 14.42 4.10
CA ASP A 209 -1.90 15.27 4.36
C ASP A 209 -2.25 16.20 5.52
N ARG A 210 -1.52 16.13 6.61
CA ARG A 210 -1.55 17.22 7.56
C ARG A 210 -1.16 18.47 6.78
N VAL A 211 -2.09 19.41 6.67
CA VAL A 211 -1.86 20.72 6.04
C VAL A 211 -0.55 21.24 6.63
N GLY A 212 0.52 21.05 5.88
CA GLY A 212 1.87 21.28 6.36
C GLY A 212 2.01 22.75 6.64
N ASP A 213 2.78 23.04 7.66
CA ASP A 213 3.24 24.37 8.03
C ASP A 213 3.48 25.23 6.78
N THR A 214 2.59 26.21 6.54
CA THR A 214 2.67 27.15 5.42
C THR A 214 3.96 27.98 5.47
N ASN A 215 4.71 27.87 6.55
CA ASN A 215 5.99 28.52 6.80
C ASN A 215 7.22 27.68 6.41
N LYS A 216 7.06 26.60 5.62
CA LYS A 216 8.21 25.84 5.13
C LYS A 216 9.12 26.73 4.29
N THR A 217 10.31 27.00 4.77
CA THR A 217 11.35 27.69 4.01
C THR A 217 12.07 26.66 3.14
N TYR A 218 11.89 26.75 1.83
CA TYR A 218 12.57 25.89 0.84
C TYR A 218 14.10 26.03 0.84
N ASP A 219 14.61 27.09 1.45
CA ASP A 219 16.05 27.38 1.56
C ASP A 219 16.88 26.28 2.24
N LYS A 220 16.20 25.40 3.01
CA LYS A 220 16.83 24.28 3.70
C LYS A 220 16.68 22.92 2.99
N TYR A 221 15.98 22.90 1.85
CA TYR A 221 15.73 21.65 1.13
C TYR A 221 16.95 21.29 0.29
N ASN A 222 17.35 20.01 0.33
CA ASN A 222 18.21 19.48 -0.71
C ASN A 222 17.36 19.15 -1.97
N LEU A 223 18.04 18.89 -3.08
CA LEU A 223 17.38 18.64 -4.38
C LEU A 223 16.32 17.52 -4.30
N LEU A 224 16.61 16.42 -3.59
CA LEU A 224 15.69 15.30 -3.47
C LEU A 224 14.44 15.69 -2.68
N GLN A 225 14.62 16.39 -1.56
CA GLN A 225 13.50 16.89 -0.77
C GLN A 225 12.62 17.85 -1.57
N TYR A 226 13.23 18.74 -2.35
CA TYR A 226 12.50 19.65 -3.23
C TYR A 226 11.68 18.89 -4.29
N VAL A 227 12.28 17.92 -4.96
CA VAL A 227 11.60 17.13 -6.00
C VAL A 227 10.46 16.31 -5.40
N PHE A 228 10.66 15.67 -4.24
CA PHE A 228 9.60 14.90 -3.57
C PHE A 228 8.45 15.78 -3.08
N ASP A 229 8.75 16.94 -2.47
CA ASP A 229 7.70 17.88 -2.04
C ASP A 229 6.90 18.42 -3.25
N LEU A 230 7.58 18.72 -4.35
CA LEU A 230 6.93 19.15 -5.58
C LEU A 230 6.04 18.05 -6.18
N LEU A 231 6.55 16.82 -6.29
CA LEU A 231 5.77 15.67 -6.79
C LEU A 231 4.55 15.42 -5.91
N SER A 232 4.71 15.43 -4.58
CA SER A 232 3.60 15.27 -3.63
C SER A 232 2.52 16.34 -3.85
N LYS A 233 2.93 17.61 -4.00
CA LYS A 233 1.98 18.70 -4.28
C LYS A 233 1.27 18.55 -5.63
N ILE A 234 1.98 18.10 -6.66
CA ILE A 234 1.39 17.84 -7.98
C ILE A 234 0.37 16.70 -7.86
N VAL A 235 0.73 15.61 -7.21
CA VAL A 235 -0.17 14.46 -6.98
C VAL A 235 -1.42 14.90 -6.24
N ASN A 236 -1.27 15.63 -5.14
CA ASN A 236 -2.41 16.13 -4.34
C ASN A 236 -3.29 17.13 -5.12
N LYS A 237 -2.73 17.80 -6.12
CA LYS A 237 -3.49 18.71 -6.97
C LYS A 237 -4.19 18.02 -8.13
N ILE A 238 -3.59 16.97 -8.69
CA ILE A 238 -4.15 16.19 -9.81
C ILE A 238 -5.25 15.26 -9.31
N GLN A 239 -5.02 14.60 -8.18
CA GLN A 239 -6.06 13.82 -7.55
C GLN A 239 -7.11 14.81 -7.04
N PRO A 240 -8.36 14.71 -7.49
CA PRO A 240 -9.43 15.50 -6.85
C PRO A 240 -9.27 15.24 -5.36
N THR A 241 -9.20 16.33 -4.60
CA THR A 241 -9.19 16.28 -3.15
C THR A 241 -10.24 15.25 -2.78
N TYR A 242 -9.79 14.08 -2.33
CA TYR A 242 -10.69 13.06 -1.85
C TYR A 242 -11.31 13.68 -0.61
N THR A 243 -12.31 14.52 -0.86
CA THR A 243 -13.32 14.73 0.15
C THR A 243 -13.83 13.31 0.35
N PRO A 244 -13.84 12.78 1.57
CA PRO A 244 -14.43 11.50 1.84
C PRO A 244 -15.86 11.58 1.30
N ASP A 245 -15.99 11.22 0.03
CA ASP A 245 -17.29 11.10 -0.59
C ASP A 245 -17.88 9.92 0.16
N LYS A 246 -18.78 10.23 1.09
CA LYS A 246 -19.53 9.25 1.86
C LYS A 246 -20.21 8.21 0.97
N GLU A 247 -20.07 8.39 -0.35
CA GLU A 247 -20.57 7.52 -1.40
C GLU A 247 -19.70 6.28 -1.66
N PHE A 248 -18.40 6.25 -1.30
CA PHE A 248 -17.52 5.14 -1.71
C PHE A 248 -17.11 4.18 -0.59
N SER A 249 -17.13 4.57 0.67
CA SER A 249 -16.84 3.67 1.78
C SER A 249 -17.59 4.07 3.04
N ARG A 250 -18.17 3.06 3.71
CA ARG A 250 -18.78 3.25 5.01
C ARG A 250 -17.78 3.13 6.16
N TYR A 251 -16.74 2.35 5.97
CA TYR A 251 -15.71 2.07 6.96
C TYR A 251 -14.35 2.50 6.46
N GLU A 252 -13.92 3.64 6.95
CA GLU A 252 -12.71 4.32 6.54
C GLU A 252 -11.79 4.53 7.74
N VAL A 253 -10.49 4.23 7.54
CA VAL A 253 -9.42 4.61 8.46
C VAL A 253 -8.59 5.69 7.80
N ILE A 254 -8.56 6.87 8.39
CA ILE A 254 -7.80 8.01 7.88
C ILE A 254 -6.43 8.05 8.55
N ILE A 255 -5.38 7.85 7.79
CA ILE A 255 -3.99 7.97 8.25
C ILE A 255 -3.47 9.35 7.92
N SER A 256 -3.27 10.17 8.96
CA SER A 256 -2.67 11.49 8.80
C SER A 256 -1.19 11.34 8.46
N GLN A 257 -0.79 11.80 7.28
CA GLN A 257 0.59 11.81 6.82
C GLN A 257 1.21 13.19 7.09
N SER A 258 2.33 13.22 7.79
CA SER A 258 3.25 14.35 7.75
C SER A 258 4.32 14.03 6.71
N LEU A 259 4.78 15.03 5.95
CA LEU A 259 5.94 14.82 5.08
C LEU A 259 7.13 14.38 5.96
N ILE A 260 7.40 13.08 5.94
CA ILE A 260 8.58 12.53 6.61
C ILE A 260 9.78 12.86 5.71
N PRO A 261 10.74 13.67 6.18
CA PRO A 261 11.94 13.92 5.40
C PRO A 261 12.65 12.62 5.03
N VAL A 262 13.30 12.58 3.87
CA VAL A 262 13.97 11.36 3.37
C VAL A 262 14.95 10.78 4.38
N TYR A 263 15.65 11.64 5.16
CA TYR A 263 16.57 11.18 6.21
C TYR A 263 15.84 10.46 7.37
N ASP A 264 14.59 10.84 7.66
CA ASP A 264 13.78 10.18 8.69
C ASP A 264 13.28 8.81 8.23
N VAL A 265 13.04 8.63 6.91
CA VAL A 265 12.76 7.30 6.34
C VAL A 265 13.91 6.33 6.64
N PHE A 266 15.16 6.77 6.51
CA PHE A 266 16.32 5.95 6.86
C PHE A 266 16.39 5.65 8.36
N SER A 267 16.04 6.59 9.21
CA SER A 267 15.99 6.36 10.66
C SER A 267 14.96 5.30 11.01
N ILE A 268 13.79 5.31 10.34
CA ILE A 268 12.73 4.32 10.53
C ILE A 268 13.17 2.95 10.02
N VAL A 269 13.78 2.89 8.83
CA VAL A 269 14.33 1.66 8.25
C VAL A 269 15.35 1.01 9.20
N ASN A 270 16.17 1.82 9.88
CA ASN A 270 17.21 1.33 10.80
C ASN A 270 16.72 1.05 12.24
N SER A 271 15.51 1.50 12.62
CA SER A 271 15.02 1.43 14.00
C SER A 271 13.77 0.56 14.15
N PRO A 272 13.87 -0.64 14.76
CA PRO A 272 12.71 -1.44 15.12
C PRO A 272 11.69 -0.67 15.95
N GLN A 273 12.17 0.19 16.85
CA GLN A 273 11.31 1.00 17.72
C GLN A 273 10.46 1.99 16.93
N GLN A 274 11.03 2.68 15.96
CA GLN A 274 10.27 3.63 15.14
C GLN A 274 9.26 2.92 14.24
N ARG A 275 9.60 1.75 13.71
CA ARG A 275 8.64 0.93 12.95
C ARG A 275 7.45 0.51 13.81
N LYS A 276 7.73 0.10 15.06
CA LYS A 276 6.67 -0.23 16.02
C LYS A 276 5.77 0.97 16.31
N ILE A 277 6.32 2.17 16.48
CA ILE A 277 5.53 3.40 16.69
C ILE A 277 4.56 3.65 15.53
N LEU A 278 4.99 3.45 14.29
CA LEU A 278 4.10 3.62 13.12
C LEU A 278 2.99 2.56 13.09
N ILE A 279 3.30 1.31 13.45
CA ILE A 279 2.31 0.23 13.55
C ILE A 279 1.29 0.56 14.64
N ASP A 280 1.75 0.95 15.83
CA ASP A 280 0.89 1.29 16.96
C ASP A 280 0.02 2.53 16.65
N HIS A 281 0.56 3.52 15.94
CA HIS A 281 -0.20 4.69 15.48
C HIS A 281 -1.34 4.30 14.52
N GLY A 282 -1.10 3.41 13.57
CA GLY A 282 -2.17 2.90 12.71
C GLY A 282 -3.26 2.18 13.48
N ALA A 283 -2.88 1.36 14.46
CA ALA A 283 -3.83 0.69 15.35
C ALA A 283 -4.70 1.67 16.15
N GLU A 284 -4.12 2.76 16.64
CA GLU A 284 -4.83 3.80 17.38
C GLU A 284 -5.88 4.51 16.50
N LEU A 285 -5.50 4.90 15.30
CA LEU A 285 -6.40 5.58 14.36
C LEU A 285 -7.57 4.70 13.88
N SER A 286 -7.46 3.39 14.05
CA SER A 286 -8.50 2.44 13.62
C SER A 286 -9.62 2.21 14.63
N ARG A 287 -9.52 2.74 15.85
CA ARG A 287 -10.47 2.45 16.95
C ARG A 287 -11.89 2.86 16.61
N ASP A 288 -12.07 4.06 16.07
CA ASP A 288 -13.38 4.59 15.69
C ASP A 288 -14.02 3.77 14.56
N CYS A 289 -13.24 3.42 13.54
CA CYS A 289 -13.71 2.56 12.46
C CYS A 289 -14.12 1.17 12.98
N CYS A 290 -13.34 0.60 13.89
CA CYS A 290 -13.65 -0.69 14.54
C CYS A 290 -14.99 -0.63 15.28
N SER A 291 -15.20 0.40 16.09
CA SER A 291 -16.45 0.58 16.85
C SER A 291 -17.67 0.67 15.92
N LYS A 292 -17.59 1.44 14.85
CA LYS A 292 -18.66 1.57 13.85
C LYS A 292 -19.02 0.26 13.18
N ILE A 293 -18.02 -0.60 12.89
CA ILE A 293 -18.27 -1.93 12.30
C ILE A 293 -18.97 -2.85 13.31
N LEU A 294 -18.52 -2.85 14.57
CA LEU A 294 -19.06 -3.72 15.61
C LEU A 294 -20.47 -3.31 16.05
N GLU A 295 -20.75 -2.03 16.24
CA GLU A 295 -22.07 -1.49 16.57
C GLU A 295 -23.12 -1.93 15.56
N ARG A 296 -22.81 -1.81 14.28
CA ARG A 296 -23.72 -2.24 13.23
C ARG A 296 -24.01 -3.75 13.25
N ASN A 297 -23.04 -4.56 13.61
CA ASN A 297 -23.25 -6.00 13.71
C ASN A 297 -24.24 -6.34 14.83
N ILE A 298 -24.31 -5.52 15.88
CA ILE A 298 -25.29 -5.64 16.98
C ILE A 298 -26.68 -5.24 16.48
N ASP A 299 -26.83 -4.09 15.81
CA ASP A 299 -28.12 -3.61 15.29
C ASP A 299 -28.78 -4.61 14.33
N ILE A 300 -28.01 -5.36 13.56
CA ILE A 300 -28.52 -6.39 12.66
C ILE A 300 -29.04 -7.60 13.46
N ILE A 301 -28.37 -7.98 14.54
CA ILE A 301 -28.81 -9.10 15.40
C ILE A 301 -30.13 -8.73 16.08
N ASP A 302 -30.23 -7.52 16.65
CA ASP A 302 -31.42 -7.02 17.33
C ASP A 302 -32.62 -6.82 16.38
N SER A 303 -32.38 -6.64 15.09
CA SER A 303 -33.43 -6.51 14.08
C SER A 303 -33.99 -7.85 13.57
N ILE A 304 -33.33 -8.97 13.91
CA ILE A 304 -33.71 -10.33 13.49
C ILE A 304 -34.38 -11.12 14.62
N VAL A 305 -34.24 -10.67 15.87
CA VAL A 305 -34.91 -11.18 17.05
C VAL A 305 -36.23 -10.43 17.28
#